data_bf40efe93d2b5d262d0915e480c083f9
#
_entry.id   bf40efe93d2b5d262d0915e480c083f9
#
_cell.length_a   1.000
_cell.length_b   1.000
_cell.length_c   1.000
_cell.angle_alpha   90.00
_cell.angle_beta   90.00
_cell.angle_gamma   90.00
#
_symmetry.space_group_name_H-M   'P 1'
#
loop_
_entity.id
_entity.type
_entity.pdbx_description
1 polymer ?
#
loop_
_entity_poly.entity_id
_entity_poly.type
_entity_poly.pdbx_seq_one_letter_code
_entity_poly.pdbx_strand_id
1 'polypeptide(L)'
;QDFNSVYCFEVANANEPYFTLPCGMITHNCRLRNELQDNTFSYTLGAGGVATGSKCVMTINVNRLVQNAIWDGGIGDVREAMCEQVEKIHKYLLAFNEILLDRRRAGLLPVYDAGFVSPEKQYLTVGINGFLEGAEALGIAIDADNPEYAAYAEAVLQPIYEANRAARGNGILWNTEMVPAEGLGVKNAAWDRADKLFVPRDCYNSYFFRVEDPAA
;
A
#
# COMPACT_ATOMS: atom_id res chain seq x y z
N GLN A 1 -10.00 -34.07 -0.67
CA GLN A 1 -8.92 -33.13 -0.41
C GLN A 1 -9.54 -31.91 0.27
N ASP A 2 -9.11 -31.65 1.48
CA ASP A 2 -9.61 -30.55 2.29
C ASP A 2 -8.98 -29.25 1.80
N PHE A 3 -9.74 -28.43 1.08
CA PHE A 3 -9.29 -27.15 0.52
C PHE A 3 -9.24 -26.02 1.56
N ASN A 4 -9.35 -26.32 2.85
CA ASN A 4 -9.39 -25.32 3.93
C ASN A 4 -8.02 -24.96 4.51
N SER A 5 -6.93 -25.48 3.98
CA SER A 5 -5.58 -25.17 4.45
C SER A 5 -4.81 -24.40 3.38
N VAL A 6 -4.49 -23.15 3.67
CA VAL A 6 -3.58 -22.32 2.85
C VAL A 6 -2.19 -22.41 3.46
N TYR A 7 -1.24 -22.87 2.68
CA TYR A 7 0.16 -22.94 3.07
C TYR A 7 0.89 -21.69 2.59
N CYS A 8 1.49 -20.96 3.51
CA CYS A 8 2.44 -19.91 3.20
C CYS A 8 3.85 -20.50 3.26
N PHE A 9 4.61 -20.39 2.17
CA PHE A 9 5.99 -20.82 2.15
C PHE A 9 6.88 -19.65 2.54
N GLU A 10 7.68 -19.82 3.58
CA GLU A 10 8.75 -18.89 3.90
C GLU A 10 9.98 -19.30 3.09
N VAL A 11 10.49 -18.40 2.26
CA VAL A 11 11.72 -18.63 1.52
C VAL A 11 12.89 -18.28 2.43
N ALA A 12 13.67 -19.30 2.81
CA ALA A 12 14.76 -19.17 3.78
C ALA A 12 15.93 -18.26 3.31
N ASN A 13 15.97 -17.90 2.03
CA ASN A 13 16.96 -16.99 1.49
C ASN A 13 16.36 -15.61 1.23
N ALA A 14 16.60 -14.69 2.15
CA ALA A 14 16.10 -13.31 2.05
C ALA A 14 16.67 -12.52 0.84
N ASN A 15 17.78 -12.97 0.26
CA ASN A 15 18.40 -12.33 -0.90
C ASN A 15 17.83 -12.83 -2.24
N GLU A 16 17.11 -13.95 -2.23
CA GLU A 16 16.46 -14.53 -3.41
C GLU A 16 15.05 -15.01 -3.05
N PRO A 17 14.06 -14.10 -2.90
CA PRO A 17 12.71 -14.45 -2.45
C PRO A 17 11.86 -15.11 -3.56
N TYR A 18 12.50 -15.72 -4.54
CA TYR A 18 11.85 -16.38 -5.66
C TYR A 18 11.82 -17.89 -5.46
N PHE A 19 10.77 -18.53 -5.92
CA PHE A 19 10.70 -19.98 -6.04
C PHE A 19 10.06 -20.39 -7.37
N THR A 20 10.45 -21.56 -7.85
CA THR A 20 9.96 -22.09 -9.13
C THR A 20 8.85 -23.09 -8.85
N LEU A 21 7.70 -22.86 -9.45
CA LEU A 21 6.60 -23.84 -9.44
C LEU A 21 6.94 -25.05 -10.34
N PRO A 22 6.31 -26.23 -10.12
CA PRO A 22 6.53 -27.42 -10.95
C PRO A 22 6.26 -27.20 -12.44
N CYS A 23 5.47 -26.18 -12.80
CA CYS A 23 5.21 -25.77 -14.18
C CYS A 23 6.33 -24.91 -14.81
N GLY A 24 7.45 -24.69 -14.11
CA GLY A 24 8.57 -23.87 -14.57
C GLY A 24 8.37 -22.35 -14.40
N MET A 25 7.24 -21.91 -13.84
CA MET A 25 6.99 -20.50 -13.57
C MET A 25 7.76 -20.05 -12.32
N ILE A 26 8.55 -18.99 -12.46
CA ILE A 26 9.19 -18.33 -11.32
C ILE A 26 8.18 -17.39 -10.68
N THR A 27 7.97 -17.49 -9.37
CA THR A 27 7.07 -16.62 -8.63
C THR A 27 7.77 -16.05 -7.40
N HIS A 28 7.28 -14.91 -6.94
CA HIS A 28 7.73 -14.23 -5.74
C HIS A 28 6.77 -14.54 -4.60
N ASN A 29 7.29 -14.62 -3.36
CA ASN A 29 6.44 -14.78 -2.19
C ASN A 29 5.66 -13.47 -1.93
N CYS A 30 4.44 -13.39 -2.45
CA CYS A 30 3.54 -12.27 -2.20
C CYS A 30 2.77 -12.53 -0.91
N ARG A 31 2.89 -11.61 0.07
CA ARG A 31 2.18 -11.69 1.36
C ARG A 31 0.71 -11.29 1.21
N LEU A 32 -0.01 -11.92 0.31
CA LEU A 32 -1.43 -11.70 0.17
C LEU A 32 -2.18 -12.61 1.16
N ARG A 33 -2.99 -12.03 2.03
CA ARG A 33 -3.89 -12.78 2.89
C ARG A 33 -5.17 -13.09 2.14
N ASN A 34 -5.48 -14.39 2.02
CA ASN A 34 -6.73 -14.86 1.44
C ASN A 34 -7.83 -14.84 2.50
N GLU A 35 -8.61 -13.78 2.56
CA GLU A 35 -9.84 -13.76 3.36
C GLU A 35 -11.07 -13.73 2.45
N LEU A 36 -11.96 -14.69 2.67
CA LEU A 36 -13.23 -14.82 1.95
C LEU A 36 -14.34 -13.91 2.51
N GLN A 37 -14.05 -13.15 3.57
CA GLN A 37 -14.99 -12.24 4.21
C GLN A 37 -14.67 -10.79 3.91
N ASP A 38 -15.70 -9.94 3.93
CA ASP A 38 -15.65 -8.49 3.71
C ASP A 38 -14.76 -7.78 4.75
N ASN A 39 -13.45 -7.89 4.60
CA ASN A 39 -12.51 -7.11 5.40
C ASN A 39 -12.31 -5.73 4.77
N THR A 40 -12.97 -4.78 5.36
CA THR A 40 -12.91 -3.37 4.93
C THR A 40 -11.66 -2.65 5.36
N PHE A 41 -10.82 -3.28 6.17
CA PHE A 41 -9.53 -2.77 6.62
C PHE A 41 -8.55 -3.93 6.83
N SER A 42 -7.53 -4.02 5.99
CA SER A 42 -6.42 -4.94 6.18
C SER A 42 -5.15 -4.15 6.46
N TYR A 43 -4.61 -4.31 7.65
CA TYR A 43 -3.27 -3.82 8.02
C TYR A 43 -2.16 -4.66 7.37
N THR A 44 -2.52 -5.80 6.81
CA THR A 44 -1.59 -6.72 6.17
C THR A 44 -1.78 -6.66 4.67
N LEU A 45 -0.73 -6.32 4.00
CA LEU A 45 -0.30 -6.62 2.65
C LEU A 45 -1.35 -7.38 1.80
N GLY A 46 -2.22 -6.62 1.14
CA GLY A 46 -3.14 -7.15 0.15
C GLY A 46 -4.19 -8.12 0.70
N ALA A 47 -5.37 -7.65 1.01
CA ALA A 47 -6.51 -8.54 1.15
C ALA A 47 -6.78 -9.18 -0.21
N GLY A 48 -6.40 -10.44 -0.36
CA GLY A 48 -6.55 -11.17 -1.61
C GLY A 48 -6.93 -12.61 -1.37
N GLY A 49 -7.90 -13.11 -2.11
CA GLY A 49 -8.19 -14.53 -2.28
C GLY A 49 -7.73 -15.00 -3.66
N VAL A 50 -7.97 -16.26 -3.99
CA VAL A 50 -7.69 -16.80 -5.33
C VAL A 50 -8.35 -15.99 -6.44
N ALA A 51 -9.41 -15.23 -6.12
CA ALA A 51 -10.16 -14.40 -7.07
C ALA A 51 -10.22 -12.92 -6.69
N THR A 52 -9.45 -12.47 -5.70
CA THR A 52 -9.44 -11.09 -5.19
C THR A 52 -8.02 -10.50 -5.27
N GLY A 53 -7.81 -9.31 -4.75
CA GLY A 53 -6.52 -8.61 -4.75
C GLY A 53 -6.67 -7.18 -5.23
N SER A 54 -5.57 -6.48 -5.38
CA SER A 54 -5.58 -5.12 -5.93
C SER A 54 -5.48 -5.15 -7.45
N LYS A 55 -6.43 -4.52 -8.13
CA LYS A 55 -6.35 -4.31 -9.59
C LYS A 55 -5.46 -3.11 -9.96
N CYS A 56 -5.30 -2.17 -9.04
CA CYS A 56 -4.36 -1.07 -9.16
C CYS A 56 -3.98 -0.55 -7.78
N VAL A 57 -2.69 -0.22 -7.60
CA VAL A 57 -2.14 0.39 -6.40
C VAL A 57 -1.45 1.69 -6.80
N MET A 58 -1.79 2.79 -6.13
CA MET A 58 -1.03 4.04 -6.20
C MET A 58 -0.48 4.37 -4.84
N THR A 59 0.85 4.45 -4.74
CA THR A 59 1.55 4.55 -3.46
C THR A 59 2.01 5.97 -3.20
N ILE A 60 1.70 6.46 -2.01
CA ILE A 60 2.15 7.76 -1.50
C ILE A 60 3.55 7.59 -0.92
N ASN A 61 4.49 8.43 -1.35
CA ASN A 61 5.75 8.65 -0.66
C ASN A 61 5.50 9.63 0.50
N VAL A 62 5.26 9.08 1.70
CA VAL A 62 4.90 9.87 2.88
C VAL A 62 6.05 10.75 3.33
N ASN A 63 7.31 10.28 3.25
CA ASN A 63 8.48 11.10 3.59
C ASN A 63 8.51 12.41 2.79
N ARG A 64 8.31 12.31 1.48
CA ARG A 64 8.26 13.48 0.59
C ARG A 64 7.08 14.40 0.91
N LEU A 65 5.90 13.80 1.07
CA LEU A 65 4.67 14.56 1.34
C LEU A 65 4.81 15.38 2.62
N VAL A 66 5.25 14.74 3.69
CA VAL A 66 5.43 15.38 5.00
C VAL A 66 6.43 16.53 4.92
N GLN A 67 7.59 16.32 4.32
CA GLN A 67 8.60 17.36 4.22
C GLN A 67 8.14 18.56 3.37
N ASN A 68 7.37 18.30 2.32
CA ASN A 68 6.81 19.37 1.50
C ASN A 68 5.69 20.13 2.20
N ALA A 69 4.90 19.46 3.04
CA ALA A 69 3.81 20.08 3.79
C ALA A 69 4.29 21.01 4.90
N ILE A 70 5.47 20.75 5.47
CA ILE A 70 5.99 21.49 6.66
C ILE A 70 6.56 22.87 6.31
N TRP A 71 6.74 23.21 5.04
CA TRP A 71 7.30 24.51 4.68
C TRP A 71 6.51 25.69 5.27
N ASP A 72 5.25 25.46 5.68
CA ASP A 72 4.35 26.50 6.18
C ASP A 72 3.78 26.29 7.61
N GLY A 73 3.94 25.15 8.33
CA GLY A 73 3.59 25.20 9.73
C GLY A 73 3.02 24.07 10.53
N GLY A 74 3.27 22.80 10.28
CA GLY A 74 2.97 21.78 11.31
C GLY A 74 2.13 20.57 10.90
N ILE A 75 1.72 19.75 11.90
CA ILE A 75 1.03 18.47 11.66
C ILE A 75 -0.33 18.64 10.97
N GLY A 76 -0.98 19.80 11.13
CA GLY A 76 -2.24 20.13 10.43
C GLY A 76 -2.08 20.18 8.92
N ASP A 77 -0.97 20.72 8.46
CA ASP A 77 -0.65 20.83 7.03
C ASP A 77 -0.38 19.46 6.41
N VAL A 78 0.18 18.51 7.19
CA VAL A 78 0.33 17.12 6.77
C VAL A 78 -1.02 16.48 6.48
N ARG A 79 -2.02 16.69 7.35
CA ARG A 79 -3.37 16.17 7.15
C ARG A 79 -4.02 16.77 5.89
N GLU A 80 -3.89 18.08 5.68
CA GLU A 80 -4.44 18.75 4.50
C GLU A 80 -3.78 18.25 3.21
N ALA A 81 -2.44 18.18 3.18
CA ALA A 81 -1.70 17.63 2.06
C ALA A 81 -2.06 16.17 1.76
N MET A 82 -2.31 15.37 2.80
CA MET A 82 -2.80 14.01 2.64
C MET A 82 -4.20 13.98 2.00
N CYS A 83 -5.12 14.82 2.45
CA CYS A 83 -6.46 14.92 1.85
C CYS A 83 -6.39 15.23 0.35
N GLU A 84 -5.61 16.22 -0.04
CA GLU A 84 -5.42 16.59 -1.45
C GLU A 84 -4.80 15.46 -2.28
N GLN A 85 -3.77 14.80 -1.71
CA GLN A 85 -3.09 13.71 -2.40
C GLN A 85 -4.00 12.49 -2.57
N VAL A 86 -4.79 12.14 -1.56
CA VAL A 86 -5.73 11.03 -1.61
C VAL A 86 -6.86 11.31 -2.62
N GLU A 87 -7.40 12.53 -2.65
CA GLU A 87 -8.40 12.92 -3.66
C GLU A 87 -7.85 12.75 -5.08
N LYS A 88 -6.61 13.16 -5.31
CA LYS A 88 -5.93 13.01 -6.60
C LYS A 88 -5.77 11.53 -6.98
N ILE A 89 -5.31 10.71 -6.03
CA ILE A 89 -5.15 9.25 -6.22
C ILE A 89 -6.49 8.60 -6.54
N HIS A 90 -7.55 8.93 -5.83
CA HIS A 90 -8.89 8.39 -6.11
C HIS A 90 -9.33 8.67 -7.54
N LYS A 91 -9.13 9.90 -8.04
CA LYS A 91 -9.43 10.26 -9.44
C LYS A 91 -8.66 9.39 -10.44
N TYR A 92 -7.35 9.19 -10.22
CA TYR A 92 -6.54 8.35 -11.10
C TYR A 92 -6.91 6.86 -11.03
N LEU A 93 -7.17 6.35 -9.83
CA LEU A 93 -7.60 4.95 -9.64
C LEU A 93 -8.96 4.68 -10.30
N LEU A 94 -9.90 5.62 -10.21
CA LEU A 94 -11.19 5.53 -10.91
C LEU A 94 -11.02 5.55 -12.43
N ALA A 95 -10.20 6.47 -12.94
CA ALA A 95 -9.89 6.52 -14.38
C ALA A 95 -9.25 5.21 -14.88
N PHE A 96 -8.31 4.65 -14.09
CA PHE A 96 -7.71 3.34 -14.40
C PHE A 96 -8.77 2.23 -14.42
N ASN A 97 -9.69 2.23 -13.43
CA ASN A 97 -10.76 1.25 -13.38
C ASN A 97 -11.63 1.29 -14.64
N GLU A 98 -12.00 2.48 -15.13
CA GLU A 98 -12.77 2.62 -16.37
C GLU A 98 -12.00 2.08 -17.58
N ILE A 99 -10.71 2.40 -17.70
CA ILE A 99 -9.84 1.86 -18.76
C ILE A 99 -9.82 0.33 -18.70
N LEU A 100 -9.67 -0.25 -17.51
CA LEU A 100 -9.66 -1.71 -17.33
C LEU A 100 -10.98 -2.34 -17.77
N LEU A 101 -12.12 -1.75 -17.39
CA LEU A 101 -13.44 -2.23 -17.78
C LEU A 101 -13.68 -2.09 -19.30
N ASP A 102 -13.21 -1.01 -19.92
CA ASP A 102 -13.26 -0.84 -21.38
C ASP A 102 -12.43 -1.91 -22.10
N ARG A 103 -11.22 -2.20 -21.63
CA ARG A 103 -10.37 -3.24 -22.19
C ARG A 103 -11.00 -4.63 -22.05
N ARG A 104 -11.65 -4.89 -20.91
CA ARG A 104 -12.41 -6.13 -20.72
C ARG A 104 -13.57 -6.22 -21.72
N ARG A 105 -14.38 -5.16 -21.87
CA ARG A 105 -15.48 -5.11 -22.84
C ARG A 105 -15.00 -5.36 -24.29
N ALA A 106 -13.80 -4.92 -24.60
CA ALA A 106 -13.16 -5.15 -25.89
C ALA A 106 -12.55 -6.57 -26.05
N GLY A 107 -12.67 -7.46 -25.06
CA GLY A 107 -12.11 -8.82 -25.09
C GLY A 107 -10.57 -8.87 -24.98
N LEU A 108 -9.93 -7.80 -24.50
CA LEU A 108 -8.48 -7.68 -24.40
C LEU A 108 -7.91 -8.21 -23.08
N LEU A 109 -8.77 -8.67 -22.16
CA LEU A 109 -8.38 -9.17 -20.84
C LEU A 109 -8.89 -10.60 -20.59
N PRO A 110 -8.35 -11.59 -21.30
CA PRO A 110 -8.88 -12.97 -21.32
C PRO A 110 -8.88 -13.63 -19.93
N VAL A 111 -8.03 -13.22 -19.01
CA VAL A 111 -7.99 -13.74 -17.62
C VAL A 111 -9.29 -13.44 -16.86
N TYR A 112 -9.91 -12.31 -17.12
CA TYR A 112 -11.21 -11.96 -16.55
C TYR A 112 -12.36 -12.71 -17.23
N ASP A 113 -12.28 -12.86 -18.54
CA ASP A 113 -13.32 -13.55 -19.33
C ASP A 113 -13.30 -15.06 -19.06
N ALA A 114 -12.13 -15.63 -18.75
CA ALA A 114 -11.99 -17.01 -18.32
C ALA A 114 -12.53 -17.28 -16.90
N GLY A 115 -12.91 -16.23 -16.14
CA GLY A 115 -13.52 -16.36 -14.82
C GLY A 115 -12.54 -16.65 -13.68
N PHE A 116 -11.21 -16.58 -13.93
CA PHE A 116 -10.21 -16.79 -12.87
C PHE A 116 -10.22 -15.65 -11.86
N VAL A 117 -10.49 -14.43 -12.30
CA VAL A 117 -10.50 -13.22 -11.49
C VAL A 117 -11.70 -12.38 -11.87
N SER A 118 -12.30 -11.70 -10.89
CA SER A 118 -13.41 -10.77 -11.11
C SER A 118 -13.01 -9.35 -10.73
N PRO A 119 -13.08 -8.36 -11.64
CA PRO A 119 -12.72 -6.98 -11.32
C PRO A 119 -13.57 -6.38 -10.21
N GLU A 120 -14.80 -6.87 -10.03
CA GLU A 120 -15.75 -6.45 -9.00
C GLU A 120 -15.32 -6.90 -7.59
N LYS A 121 -14.46 -7.95 -7.51
CA LYS A 121 -13.88 -8.47 -6.26
C LYS A 121 -12.47 -7.95 -5.99
N GLN A 122 -11.95 -7.10 -6.84
CA GLN A 122 -10.62 -6.53 -6.69
C GLN A 122 -10.69 -5.09 -6.18
N TYR A 123 -9.68 -4.71 -5.41
CA TYR A 123 -9.58 -3.39 -4.80
C TYR A 123 -8.86 -2.38 -5.70
N LEU A 124 -9.27 -1.13 -5.56
CA LEU A 124 -8.44 0.04 -5.86
C LEU A 124 -7.73 0.41 -4.56
N THR A 125 -6.41 0.44 -4.59
CA THR A 125 -5.60 0.51 -3.38
C THR A 125 -4.83 1.82 -3.28
N VAL A 126 -4.99 2.50 -2.14
CA VAL A 126 -4.09 3.59 -1.75
C VAL A 126 -2.93 2.98 -0.98
N GLY A 127 -1.76 2.97 -1.60
CA GLY A 127 -0.53 2.45 -0.99
C GLY A 127 0.18 3.49 -0.15
N ILE A 128 0.94 3.06 0.83
CA ILE A 128 1.76 3.90 1.71
C ILE A 128 3.19 3.33 1.72
N ASN A 129 4.18 4.20 1.60
CA ASN A 129 5.59 3.89 1.76
C ASN A 129 6.33 5.09 2.37
N GLY A 130 7.37 4.87 3.13
CA GLY A 130 8.12 5.95 3.77
C GLY A 130 7.42 6.57 4.98
N PHE A 131 6.57 5.82 5.66
CA PHE A 131 5.81 6.29 6.83
C PHE A 131 6.74 6.59 8.02
N LEU A 132 7.66 5.68 8.35
CA LEU A 132 8.64 5.88 9.41
C LEU A 132 9.60 7.03 9.08
N GLU A 133 10.04 7.09 7.82
CA GLU A 133 10.95 8.13 7.32
C GLU A 133 10.31 9.52 7.44
N GLY A 134 9.00 9.63 7.21
CA GLY A 134 8.26 10.86 7.41
C GLY A 134 8.24 11.30 8.87
N ALA A 135 8.01 10.38 9.82
CA ALA A 135 8.09 10.68 11.25
C ALA A 135 9.51 11.11 11.66
N GLU A 136 10.54 10.41 11.18
CA GLU A 136 11.93 10.76 11.44
C GLU A 136 12.31 12.14 10.88
N ALA A 137 11.78 12.51 9.71
CA ALA A 137 11.99 13.83 9.12
C ALA A 137 11.38 14.95 9.98
N LEU A 138 10.32 14.65 10.73
CA LEU A 138 9.71 15.55 11.71
C LEU A 138 10.42 15.57 13.07
N GLY A 139 11.39 14.69 13.29
CA GLY A 139 12.02 14.48 14.59
C GLY A 139 11.10 13.79 15.62
N ILE A 140 10.03 13.14 15.16
CA ILE A 140 9.08 12.43 16.02
C ILE A 140 9.66 11.05 16.37
N ALA A 141 9.76 10.77 17.67
CA ALA A 141 10.19 9.45 18.15
C ALA A 141 9.14 8.40 17.82
N ILE A 142 9.59 7.30 17.18
CA ILE A 142 8.74 6.17 16.78
C ILE A 142 8.57 5.26 17.99
N ASP A 143 7.50 5.48 18.74
CA ASP A 143 7.15 4.75 19.95
C ASP A 143 5.62 4.68 20.06
N ALA A 144 5.09 3.50 20.44
CA ALA A 144 3.66 3.28 20.60
C ALA A 144 3.03 4.17 21.70
N ASP A 145 3.81 4.52 22.72
CA ASP A 145 3.37 5.36 23.84
C ASP A 145 3.59 6.86 23.56
N ASN A 146 4.19 7.22 22.42
CA ASN A 146 4.43 8.61 22.06
C ASN A 146 3.17 9.26 21.45
N PRO A 147 2.54 10.24 22.15
CA PRO A 147 1.35 10.92 21.64
C PRO A 147 1.59 11.72 20.36
N GLU A 148 2.81 12.21 20.12
CA GLU A 148 3.15 12.91 18.88
C GLU A 148 3.19 11.92 17.70
N TYR A 149 3.69 10.69 17.91
CA TYR A 149 3.68 9.67 16.90
C TYR A 149 2.24 9.20 16.57
N ALA A 150 1.39 9.07 17.59
CA ALA A 150 -0.03 8.77 17.41
C ALA A 150 -0.74 9.88 16.60
N ALA A 151 -0.49 11.15 16.90
CA ALA A 151 -1.05 12.28 16.16
C ALA A 151 -0.56 12.33 14.71
N TYR A 152 0.72 12.03 14.48
CA TYR A 152 1.28 11.89 13.15
C TYR A 152 0.61 10.74 12.37
N ALA A 153 0.48 9.58 12.99
CA ALA A 153 -0.18 8.43 12.38
C ALA A 153 -1.63 8.75 12.00
N GLU A 154 -2.36 9.43 12.86
CA GLU A 154 -3.73 9.87 12.59
C GLU A 154 -3.76 10.88 11.42
N ALA A 155 -2.86 11.86 11.39
CA ALA A 155 -2.81 12.86 10.33
C ALA A 155 -2.55 12.23 8.94
N VAL A 156 -1.77 11.16 8.89
CA VAL A 156 -1.45 10.44 7.63
C VAL A 156 -2.55 9.45 7.25
N LEU A 157 -3.05 8.65 8.20
CA LEU A 157 -3.91 7.51 7.89
C LEU A 157 -5.40 7.85 7.84
N GLN A 158 -5.85 8.76 8.70
CA GLN A 158 -7.27 9.10 8.79
C GLN A 158 -7.85 9.67 7.49
N PRO A 159 -7.16 10.57 6.74
CA PRO A 159 -7.64 11.05 5.45
C PRO A 159 -7.88 9.92 4.43
N ILE A 160 -6.99 8.93 4.39
CA ILE A 160 -7.15 7.77 3.49
C ILE A 160 -8.37 6.94 3.89
N TYR A 161 -8.51 6.67 5.20
CA TYR A 161 -9.66 5.92 5.71
C TYR A 161 -10.98 6.61 5.41
N GLU A 162 -11.08 7.92 5.66
CA GLU A 162 -12.28 8.71 5.42
C GLU A 162 -12.64 8.75 3.93
N ALA A 163 -11.66 8.98 3.06
CA ALA A 163 -11.86 9.01 1.61
C ALA A 163 -12.29 7.63 1.08
N ASN A 164 -11.61 6.56 1.48
CA ASN A 164 -11.97 5.19 1.09
C ASN A 164 -13.38 4.84 1.58
N ARG A 165 -13.74 5.24 2.81
CA ARG A 165 -15.08 5.02 3.37
C ARG A 165 -16.15 5.80 2.60
N ALA A 166 -15.89 7.06 2.28
CA ALA A 166 -16.81 7.91 1.52
C ALA A 166 -17.00 7.43 0.08
N ALA A 167 -15.98 6.85 -0.52
CA ALA A 167 -15.98 6.33 -1.89
C ALA A 167 -16.63 4.94 -2.02
N ARG A 168 -17.10 4.33 -0.93
CA ARG A 168 -17.81 3.04 -0.99
C ARG A 168 -19.12 3.18 -1.71
N GLY A 169 -19.36 2.29 -2.64
CA GLY A 169 -20.56 2.23 -3.45
C GLY A 169 -20.23 1.86 -4.89
N ASN A 170 -21.25 1.73 -5.72
CA ASN A 170 -21.12 1.43 -7.16
C ASN A 170 -20.31 0.17 -7.52
N GLY A 171 -20.21 -0.79 -6.60
CA GLY A 171 -19.46 -2.04 -6.83
C GLY A 171 -17.94 -1.88 -6.85
N ILE A 172 -17.41 -0.75 -6.41
CA ILE A 172 -15.97 -0.50 -6.32
C ILE A 172 -15.50 -0.74 -4.89
N LEU A 173 -14.49 -1.61 -4.76
CA LEU A 173 -13.84 -1.90 -3.48
C LEU A 173 -12.58 -1.05 -3.31
N TRP A 174 -12.41 -0.51 -2.12
CA TRP A 174 -11.28 0.33 -1.74
C TRP A 174 -10.57 -0.23 -0.53
N ASN A 175 -9.25 -0.22 -0.55
CA ASN A 175 -8.44 -0.52 0.62
C ASN A 175 -7.19 0.37 0.72
N THR A 176 -6.49 0.23 1.83
CA THR A 176 -5.19 0.87 2.09
C THR A 176 -4.18 -0.22 2.38
N GLU A 177 -2.96 -0.04 1.91
CA GLU A 177 -1.88 -1.01 2.06
C GLU A 177 -0.56 -0.33 2.37
N MET A 178 0.15 -0.86 3.38
CA MET A 178 1.58 -0.57 3.55
C MET A 178 2.33 -1.40 2.52
N VAL A 179 2.79 -0.75 1.45
CA VAL A 179 3.33 -1.45 0.27
C VAL A 179 4.75 -1.96 0.54
N PRO A 180 4.96 -3.29 0.57
CA PRO A 180 6.28 -3.89 0.75
C PRO A 180 7.03 -3.90 -0.58
N ALA A 181 7.41 -2.74 -1.03
CA ALA A 181 8.01 -2.56 -2.33
C ALA A 181 9.47 -2.16 -2.20
N GLU A 182 10.35 -3.14 -2.05
CA GLU A 182 11.80 -2.88 -1.96
C GLU A 182 12.27 -2.02 -3.14
N GLY A 183 11.82 -2.33 -4.35
CA GLY A 183 12.14 -1.53 -5.54
C GLY A 183 11.57 -0.11 -5.50
N LEU A 184 10.38 0.09 -4.95
CA LEU A 184 9.77 1.42 -4.79
C LEU A 184 10.42 2.19 -3.64
N GLY A 185 10.71 1.53 -2.52
CA GLY A 185 11.40 2.12 -1.38
C GLY A 185 12.76 2.71 -1.76
N VAL A 186 13.54 1.97 -2.55
CA VAL A 186 14.82 2.44 -3.09
C VAL A 186 14.64 3.63 -4.04
N LYS A 187 13.65 3.57 -4.93
CA LYS A 187 13.35 4.68 -5.85
C LYS A 187 12.92 5.94 -5.09
N ASN A 188 12.03 5.81 -4.12
CA ASN A 188 11.57 6.92 -3.30
C ASN A 188 12.75 7.60 -2.59
N ALA A 189 13.61 6.81 -1.94
CA ALA A 189 14.81 7.33 -1.29
C ALA A 189 15.75 8.05 -2.27
N ALA A 190 15.96 7.47 -3.45
CA ALA A 190 16.82 8.08 -4.49
C ALA A 190 16.24 9.40 -5.02
N TRP A 191 14.94 9.46 -5.28
CA TRP A 191 14.27 10.68 -5.75
C TRP A 191 14.26 11.78 -4.68
N ASP A 192 13.99 11.42 -3.42
CA ASP A 192 14.00 12.37 -2.31
C ASP A 192 15.39 12.94 -2.08
N ARG A 193 16.43 12.10 -2.18
CA ARG A 193 17.83 12.55 -2.09
C ARG A 193 18.22 13.49 -3.23
N ALA A 194 17.78 13.20 -4.46
CA ALA A 194 18.03 14.07 -5.61
C ALA A 194 17.40 15.46 -5.41
N ASP A 195 16.24 15.51 -4.78
CA ASP A 195 15.52 16.75 -4.46
C ASP A 195 15.96 17.38 -3.11
N LYS A 196 17.03 16.86 -2.49
CA LYS A 196 17.64 17.37 -1.24
C LYS A 196 16.73 17.28 -0.01
N LEU A 197 15.78 16.38 -0.01
CA LEU A 197 14.98 16.06 1.16
C LEU A 197 15.78 15.20 2.15
N PHE A 198 15.33 15.16 3.40
CA PHE A 198 15.88 14.25 4.41
C PHE A 198 15.61 12.79 4.02
N VAL A 199 16.67 11.98 3.98
CA VAL A 199 16.62 10.56 3.59
C VAL A 199 17.41 9.74 4.59
N PRO A 200 16.77 9.13 5.60
CA PRO A 200 17.46 8.42 6.67
C PRO A 200 18.04 7.07 6.25
N ARG A 201 17.55 6.48 5.14
CA ARG A 201 18.01 5.17 4.64
C ARG A 201 17.85 5.04 3.12
N ASP A 202 18.52 4.04 2.54
CA ASP A 202 18.54 3.83 1.07
C ASP A 202 17.30 3.09 0.54
N CYS A 203 16.50 2.48 1.44
CA CYS A 203 15.24 1.84 1.11
C CYS A 203 14.20 2.19 2.18
N TYR A 204 13.09 2.81 1.78
CA TYR A 204 12.04 3.20 2.71
C TYR A 204 11.23 2.00 3.19
N ASN A 205 10.88 2.02 4.47
CA ASN A 205 10.11 0.99 5.14
C ASN A 205 8.63 1.01 4.75
N SER A 206 8.01 -0.17 4.90
CA SER A 206 6.57 -0.39 4.79
C SER A 206 5.96 -0.87 6.12
N TYR A 207 6.48 -0.38 7.24
CA TYR A 207 6.03 -0.74 8.58
C TYR A 207 5.67 0.51 9.38
N PHE A 208 4.88 0.32 10.45
CA PHE A 208 4.53 1.37 11.42
C PHE A 208 5.57 1.50 12.55
N PHE A 209 6.33 0.43 12.79
CA PHE A 209 7.40 0.37 13.78
C PHE A 209 8.63 -0.27 13.18
N ARG A 210 9.79 0.00 13.75
CA ARG A 210 11.04 -0.64 13.32
C ARG A 210 11.02 -2.10 13.74
N VAL A 211 11.28 -3.00 12.80
CA VAL A 211 11.35 -4.46 13.06
C VAL A 211 12.52 -4.81 13.98
N GLU A 212 13.51 -3.92 14.08
CA GLU A 212 14.72 -4.08 14.88
C GLU A 212 14.55 -3.58 16.32
N ASP A 213 13.43 -2.96 16.65
CA ASP A 213 13.15 -2.50 18.00
C ASP A 213 12.74 -3.68 18.89
N PRO A 214 13.52 -4.00 19.96
CA PRO A 214 13.21 -5.15 20.83
C PRO A 214 11.91 -4.99 21.62
N ALA A 215 11.23 -3.86 21.49
CA ALA A 215 9.93 -3.57 22.09
C ALA A 215 8.77 -3.59 21.08
N ALA A 216 9.02 -3.93 19.81
CA ALA A 216 8.00 -4.00 18.77
C ALA A 216 7.30 -5.35 18.72
#